data_e44e1a9797d19efc324f38238de720b7
#
_entry.id   e44e1a9797d19efc324f38238de720b7
#
_cell.length_a   1.000
_cell.length_b   1.000
_cell.length_c   1.000
_cell.angle_alpha   90.00
_cell.angle_beta   90.00
_cell.angle_gamma   90.00
#
_symmetry.space_group_name_H-M   'P 1'
#
loop_
_entity.id
_entity.type
_entity.pdbx_description
1 polymer ?
#
loop_
_entity_poly.entity_id
_entity_poly.type
_entity_poly.pdbx_seq_one_letter_code
_entity_poly.pdbx_strand_id
1 'polypeptide(L)'
;MAVTVVDPLVEQPDYLPPPPKVVTTPCDPWPRPYFLEDGLRRVKPYHFTYNTNVKQRWRGREILDIFTDEFRDRPKEYYKDAIESGKIQVNGQPFASVTSQVKNGDVISHTLHRHEPPVTGQPIGIVHEDDDLIVINKPAGVPVHPAGRYNYNSVVEIMRAERGHQWNPLPVNRLDRLTSGVMFIGKHKKAAEKLTDQLVGRTVRKEYVARVRGEFPEGDVICEEPILQISPKLGLNRVRASGKSAKTVFKRLAYYLPKLSESGEPQGAGYSIVRCLPLTGRTHQLRVHLQFLGHPITNDPIYANRRVFGANLGKATVDSDDDEDVMTRLSRMGKTEVADAVAYEDEMVEQYNKKKAEKMTGELCDICQTPLYSDPGPHELGIYLHAKKYADADGRWSYETSLPEWALPPKGYEGPTEATPESDPLAIDIAKLQLDDEKPSNEQQAGASDGQQQAATAS
;
A
#
# COMPACT_ATOMS: atom_id res chain seq x y z
N MET A 1 35.11 -9.97 -21.00
CA MET A 1 35.54 -10.17 -19.60
C MET A 1 34.27 -10.21 -18.78
N ALA A 2 33.94 -11.37 -18.23
CA ALA A 2 32.78 -11.50 -17.36
C ALA A 2 33.16 -10.86 -16.02
N VAL A 3 32.50 -9.78 -15.66
CA VAL A 3 32.60 -9.19 -14.31
C VAL A 3 31.82 -10.13 -13.39
N THR A 4 32.52 -10.93 -12.61
CA THR A 4 31.94 -11.71 -11.53
C THR A 4 31.49 -10.69 -10.49
N VAL A 5 30.19 -10.44 -10.40
CA VAL A 5 29.62 -9.65 -9.31
C VAL A 5 29.74 -10.49 -8.06
N VAL A 6 30.73 -10.22 -7.24
CA VAL A 6 30.89 -10.85 -5.93
C VAL A 6 29.73 -10.39 -5.07
N ASP A 7 28.99 -11.34 -4.50
CA ASP A 7 27.83 -11.06 -3.66
C ASP A 7 28.31 -10.45 -2.32
N PRO A 8 28.05 -9.17 -2.01
CA PRO A 8 28.58 -8.51 -0.82
C PRO A 8 28.11 -9.12 0.50
N LEU A 9 27.07 -9.99 0.46
CA LEU A 9 26.58 -10.69 1.65
C LEU A 9 27.36 -11.98 1.94
N VAL A 10 28.10 -12.49 0.96
CA VAL A 10 28.91 -13.73 1.14
C VAL A 10 30.28 -13.41 1.78
N GLU A 11 30.77 -12.18 1.64
CA GLU A 11 32.10 -11.78 2.09
C GLU A 11 32.16 -11.04 3.44
N GLN A 12 31.06 -10.96 4.20
CA GLN A 12 31.06 -10.36 5.53
C GLN A 12 31.19 -11.43 6.61
N PRO A 13 32.42 -11.76 7.06
CA PRO A 13 32.65 -12.83 8.03
C PRO A 13 32.08 -12.57 9.43
N ASP A 14 31.73 -11.31 9.74
CA ASP A 14 31.20 -10.90 11.04
C ASP A 14 29.66 -10.73 11.06
N TYR A 15 28.99 -11.08 9.96
CA TYR A 15 27.54 -11.02 9.92
C TYR A 15 26.93 -12.25 10.58
N LEU A 16 26.71 -12.17 11.86
CA LEU A 16 25.90 -13.14 12.59
C LEU A 16 24.49 -12.60 12.72
N PRO A 17 23.47 -13.33 12.21
CA PRO A 17 22.10 -12.98 12.49
C PRO A 17 21.88 -12.99 14.00
N PRO A 18 21.04 -12.10 14.55
CA PRO A 18 20.71 -12.17 15.96
C PRO A 18 20.15 -13.55 16.29
N PRO A 19 20.39 -14.08 17.48
CA PRO A 19 19.82 -15.33 17.88
C PRO A 19 18.29 -15.25 17.71
N PRO A 20 17.69 -16.22 17.07
CA PRO A 20 16.27 -16.20 16.81
C PRO A 20 15.51 -16.16 18.13
N LYS A 21 14.58 -15.22 18.26
CA LYS A 21 13.67 -15.15 19.41
C LYS A 21 12.66 -16.31 19.42
N VAL A 22 12.68 -17.13 18.40
CA VAL A 22 11.77 -18.24 18.16
C VAL A 22 12.59 -19.41 17.61
N VAL A 23 12.14 -20.62 17.85
CA VAL A 23 12.75 -21.82 17.27
C VAL A 23 12.79 -21.69 15.75
N THR A 24 13.98 -21.51 15.22
CA THR A 24 14.21 -21.49 13.78
C THR A 24 14.27 -22.93 13.29
N THR A 25 13.74 -23.13 12.11
CA THR A 25 13.78 -24.41 11.43
C THR A 25 14.83 -24.35 10.31
N PRO A 26 15.14 -25.46 9.67
CA PRO A 26 15.97 -25.48 8.46
C PRO A 26 15.44 -24.56 7.34
N CYS A 27 14.21 -24.05 7.49
CA CYS A 27 13.57 -23.13 6.56
C CYS A 27 13.80 -21.65 6.91
N ASP A 28 14.60 -21.32 7.94
CA ASP A 28 14.97 -19.94 8.25
C ASP A 28 15.75 -19.34 7.07
N PRO A 29 15.26 -18.27 6.47
CA PRO A 29 15.82 -17.74 5.24
C PRO A 29 17.11 -16.93 5.41
N TRP A 30 17.59 -16.67 6.64
CA TRP A 30 18.80 -15.89 6.87
C TRP A 30 20.10 -16.65 6.51
N PRO A 31 21.16 -15.95 6.07
CA PRO A 31 21.35 -14.48 6.03
C PRO A 31 20.67 -13.77 4.85
N ARG A 32 20.31 -14.45 3.77
CA ARG A 32 19.59 -13.89 2.65
C ARG A 32 18.14 -14.40 2.67
N PRO A 33 17.18 -13.56 3.13
CA PRO A 33 15.81 -14.02 3.34
C PRO A 33 15.01 -14.21 2.04
N TYR A 34 15.60 -13.96 0.88
CA TYR A 34 14.96 -14.12 -0.41
C TYR A 34 15.94 -14.61 -1.49
N PHE A 35 15.40 -15.07 -2.58
CA PHE A 35 16.13 -15.39 -3.82
C PHE A 35 15.35 -14.82 -5.04
N LEU A 36 16.07 -14.67 -6.16
CA LEU A 36 15.50 -14.16 -7.40
C LEU A 36 15.36 -15.30 -8.41
N GLU A 37 14.15 -15.44 -8.95
CA GLU A 37 13.84 -16.45 -9.96
C GLU A 37 12.69 -15.94 -10.84
N ASP A 38 12.83 -16.10 -12.16
CA ASP A 38 11.81 -15.69 -13.15
C ASP A 38 11.32 -14.24 -13.01
N GLY A 39 12.23 -13.33 -12.68
CA GLY A 39 11.91 -11.91 -12.49
C GLY A 39 11.16 -11.60 -11.21
N LEU A 40 10.99 -12.58 -10.33
CA LEU A 40 10.32 -12.44 -9.03
C LEU A 40 11.32 -12.59 -7.88
N ARG A 41 11.02 -11.94 -6.77
CA ARG A 41 11.67 -12.09 -5.47
C ARG A 41 10.82 -13.03 -4.63
N ARG A 42 11.39 -14.16 -4.24
CA ARG A 42 10.73 -15.22 -3.52
C ARG A 42 11.34 -15.39 -2.14
N VAL A 43 10.52 -15.74 -1.17
CA VAL A 43 10.94 -16.11 0.19
C VAL A 43 10.61 -17.59 0.41
N LYS A 44 11.60 -18.37 0.83
CA LYS A 44 11.32 -19.76 1.24
C LYS A 44 10.39 -19.75 2.45
N PRO A 45 9.40 -20.66 2.51
CA PRO A 45 8.54 -20.76 3.69
C PRO A 45 9.36 -20.95 4.98
N TYR A 46 8.93 -20.30 6.06
CA TYR A 46 9.65 -20.26 7.33
C TYR A 46 8.71 -20.19 8.53
N HIS A 47 9.20 -20.58 9.72
CA HIS A 47 8.42 -20.41 10.94
C HIS A 47 8.54 -18.99 11.45
N PHE A 48 7.40 -18.39 11.80
CA PHE A 48 7.31 -17.02 12.28
C PHE A 48 6.34 -16.93 13.47
N THR A 49 6.73 -16.18 14.50
CA THR A 49 5.85 -15.90 15.63
C THR A 49 5.39 -14.47 15.59
N TYR A 50 4.09 -14.28 15.44
CA TYR A 50 3.44 -12.99 15.63
C TYR A 50 3.22 -12.74 17.11
N ASN A 51 3.58 -11.54 17.57
CA ASN A 51 3.23 -11.05 18.89
C ASN A 51 2.30 -9.84 18.75
N THR A 52 1.20 -9.85 19.47
CA THR A 52 0.25 -8.73 19.46
C THR A 52 -0.29 -8.48 20.87
N ASN A 53 -0.31 -7.21 21.27
CA ASN A 53 -0.99 -6.81 22.49
C ASN A 53 -2.51 -6.91 22.30
N VAL A 54 -3.22 -7.33 23.34
CA VAL A 54 -4.67 -7.40 23.34
C VAL A 54 -5.25 -6.01 23.14
N LYS A 55 -6.00 -5.86 22.04
CA LYS A 55 -6.69 -4.61 21.70
C LYS A 55 -7.92 -4.43 22.58
N GLN A 56 -8.33 -3.17 22.79
CA GLN A 56 -9.49 -2.85 23.63
C GLN A 56 -10.74 -3.66 23.25
N ARG A 57 -11.02 -3.83 21.95
CA ARG A 57 -12.17 -4.58 21.43
C ARG A 57 -12.08 -6.10 21.60
N TRP A 58 -10.93 -6.63 22.04
CA TRP A 58 -10.74 -8.07 22.28
C TRP A 58 -10.89 -8.46 23.73
N ARG A 59 -10.85 -7.48 24.66
CA ARG A 59 -10.93 -7.74 26.10
C ARG A 59 -12.21 -8.48 26.48
N GLY A 60 -12.06 -9.54 27.25
CA GLY A 60 -13.18 -10.39 27.70
C GLY A 60 -13.76 -11.28 26.60
N ARG A 61 -13.25 -11.26 25.37
CA ARG A 61 -13.65 -12.19 24.31
C ARG A 61 -12.85 -13.48 24.40
N GLU A 62 -13.46 -14.55 23.91
CA GLU A 62 -12.79 -15.84 23.77
C GLU A 62 -11.72 -15.80 22.67
N ILE A 63 -10.60 -16.49 22.92
CA ILE A 63 -9.46 -16.46 22.01
C ILE A 63 -9.81 -17.02 20.62
N LEU A 64 -10.61 -18.07 20.55
CA LEU A 64 -11.03 -18.67 19.29
C LEU A 64 -11.89 -17.71 18.46
N ASP A 65 -12.82 -16.99 19.10
CA ASP A 65 -13.68 -16.01 18.42
C ASP A 65 -12.88 -14.82 17.88
N ILE A 66 -11.87 -14.37 18.65
CA ILE A 66 -10.98 -13.30 18.21
C ILE A 66 -10.26 -13.73 16.92
N PHE A 67 -9.68 -14.93 16.88
CA PHE A 67 -8.98 -15.40 15.71
C PHE A 67 -9.90 -15.62 14.50
N THR A 68 -11.08 -16.16 14.71
CA THR A 68 -12.07 -16.41 13.67
C THR A 68 -12.59 -15.11 13.04
N ASP A 69 -12.83 -14.08 13.87
CA ASP A 69 -13.42 -12.82 13.39
C ASP A 69 -12.39 -11.85 12.82
N GLU A 70 -11.20 -11.79 13.44
CA GLU A 70 -10.20 -10.78 13.10
C GLU A 70 -9.17 -11.27 12.07
N PHE A 71 -8.87 -12.57 12.08
CA PHE A 71 -7.86 -13.19 11.22
C PHE A 71 -8.55 -14.21 10.29
N ARG A 72 -9.00 -13.76 9.13
CA ARG A 72 -9.77 -14.59 8.19
C ARG A 72 -8.90 -15.31 7.15
N ASP A 73 -7.62 -15.50 7.42
CA ASP A 73 -6.68 -16.14 6.51
C ASP A 73 -6.65 -17.67 6.67
N ARG A 74 -7.27 -18.20 7.72
CA ARG A 74 -7.38 -19.64 8.01
C ARG A 74 -8.80 -20.01 8.45
N PRO A 75 -9.22 -21.27 8.26
CA PRO A 75 -10.50 -21.77 8.77
C PRO A 75 -10.49 -21.85 10.30
N LYS A 76 -11.67 -21.90 10.90
CA LYS A 76 -11.87 -21.96 12.35
C LYS A 76 -11.18 -23.18 12.99
N GLU A 77 -11.23 -24.32 12.31
CA GLU A 77 -10.63 -25.58 12.72
C GLU A 77 -9.10 -25.44 12.91
N TYR A 78 -8.44 -24.73 11.99
CA TYR A 78 -7.01 -24.45 12.12
C TYR A 78 -6.69 -23.68 13.41
N TYR A 79 -7.48 -22.66 13.74
CA TYR A 79 -7.23 -21.87 14.95
C TYR A 79 -7.52 -22.66 16.22
N LYS A 80 -8.54 -23.54 16.20
CA LYS A 80 -8.80 -24.46 17.30
C LYS A 80 -7.59 -25.35 17.55
N ASP A 81 -7.08 -26.02 16.51
CA ASP A 81 -5.91 -26.90 16.60
C ASP A 81 -4.65 -26.12 17.04
N ALA A 82 -4.49 -24.89 16.58
CA ALA A 82 -3.35 -24.04 16.93
C ALA A 82 -3.37 -23.61 18.42
N ILE A 83 -4.54 -23.40 19.00
CA ILE A 83 -4.71 -23.12 20.42
C ILE A 83 -4.43 -24.38 21.24
N GLU A 84 -5.07 -25.50 20.89
CA GLU A 84 -4.93 -26.77 21.59
C GLU A 84 -3.51 -27.34 21.54
N SER A 85 -2.80 -27.14 20.41
CA SER A 85 -1.39 -27.53 20.23
C SER A 85 -0.37 -26.55 20.82
N GLY A 86 -0.82 -25.43 21.43
CA GLY A 86 0.06 -24.43 22.01
C GLY A 86 0.83 -23.57 21.01
N LYS A 87 0.45 -23.58 19.73
CA LYS A 87 1.00 -22.67 18.72
C LYS A 87 0.47 -21.24 18.90
N ILE A 88 -0.69 -21.09 19.53
CA ILE A 88 -1.25 -19.82 20.00
C ILE A 88 -1.11 -19.77 21.52
N GLN A 89 -0.46 -18.75 22.03
CA GLN A 89 -0.10 -18.61 23.45
C GLN A 89 -0.52 -17.23 23.97
N VAL A 90 -0.68 -17.13 25.27
CA VAL A 90 -0.84 -15.88 26.00
C VAL A 90 0.31 -15.69 26.98
N ASN A 91 1.00 -14.54 26.92
CA ASN A 91 2.14 -14.24 27.78
C ASN A 91 3.21 -15.36 27.80
N GLY A 92 3.41 -16.03 26.67
CA GLY A 92 4.36 -17.13 26.51
C GLY A 92 3.89 -18.48 27.06
N GLN A 93 2.61 -18.61 27.47
CA GLN A 93 2.03 -19.86 27.98
C GLN A 93 0.86 -20.32 27.09
N PRO A 94 0.66 -21.62 26.88
CA PRO A 94 -0.50 -22.15 26.18
C PRO A 94 -1.81 -21.70 26.85
N PHE A 95 -2.85 -21.50 26.06
CA PHE A 95 -4.19 -21.28 26.59
C PHE A 95 -4.73 -22.57 27.25
N ALA A 96 -5.46 -22.41 28.34
CA ALA A 96 -6.09 -23.54 29.03
C ALA A 96 -7.23 -24.16 28.20
N SER A 97 -7.91 -23.36 27.39
CA SER A 97 -9.04 -23.79 26.56
C SER A 97 -9.21 -22.84 25.38
N VAL A 98 -9.88 -23.30 24.32
CA VAL A 98 -10.30 -22.46 23.18
C VAL A 98 -11.29 -21.36 23.58
N THR A 99 -12.00 -21.54 24.70
CA THR A 99 -12.93 -20.56 25.30
C THR A 99 -12.27 -19.63 26.30
N SER A 100 -10.94 -19.72 26.48
CA SER A 100 -10.21 -18.82 27.38
C SER A 100 -10.36 -17.37 26.94
N GLN A 101 -10.66 -16.49 27.89
CA GLN A 101 -10.82 -15.06 27.63
C GLN A 101 -9.49 -14.34 27.78
N VAL A 102 -9.27 -13.35 26.92
CA VAL A 102 -8.09 -12.47 26.99
C VAL A 102 -8.34 -11.24 27.83
N LYS A 103 -7.30 -10.76 28.51
CA LYS A 103 -7.33 -9.64 29.43
C LYS A 103 -6.56 -8.43 28.89
N ASN A 104 -6.77 -7.29 29.52
CA ASN A 104 -5.96 -6.11 29.23
C ASN A 104 -4.50 -6.35 29.63
N GLY A 105 -3.58 -5.98 28.75
CA GLY A 105 -2.14 -6.16 28.96
C GLY A 105 -1.59 -7.52 28.51
N ASP A 106 -2.45 -8.48 28.17
CA ASP A 106 -1.98 -9.74 27.61
C ASP A 106 -1.29 -9.55 26.26
N VAL A 107 -0.26 -10.36 26.02
CA VAL A 107 0.41 -10.51 24.74
C VAL A 107 0.06 -11.87 24.18
N ILE A 108 -0.60 -11.87 23.02
CA ILE A 108 -0.92 -13.09 22.28
C ILE A 108 0.20 -13.35 21.30
N SER A 109 0.74 -14.57 21.31
CA SER A 109 1.75 -15.07 20.38
C SER A 109 1.12 -16.15 19.50
N HIS A 110 1.37 -16.10 18.20
CA HIS A 110 0.95 -17.12 17.25
C HIS A 110 2.13 -17.55 16.40
N THR A 111 2.60 -18.77 16.58
CA THR A 111 3.66 -19.34 15.75
C THR A 111 3.05 -20.15 14.62
N LEU A 112 3.41 -19.80 13.39
CA LEU A 112 2.92 -20.47 12.20
C LEU A 112 4.04 -20.65 11.15
N HIS A 113 3.85 -21.62 10.25
CA HIS A 113 4.65 -21.76 9.05
C HIS A 113 4.16 -20.74 8.02
N ARG A 114 5.01 -19.75 7.75
CA ARG A 114 4.64 -18.58 6.96
C ARG A 114 5.03 -18.75 5.51
N HIS A 115 4.11 -18.40 4.64
CA HIS A 115 4.30 -18.26 3.21
C HIS A 115 4.15 -16.80 2.82
N GLU A 116 5.09 -16.29 2.04
CA GLU A 116 4.99 -14.94 1.48
C GLU A 116 4.71 -15.01 -0.02
N PRO A 117 3.73 -14.26 -0.52
CA PRO A 117 3.56 -14.15 -1.96
C PRO A 117 4.83 -13.56 -2.60
N PRO A 118 5.25 -14.04 -3.76
CA PRO A 118 6.33 -13.42 -4.50
C PRO A 118 6.03 -11.95 -4.82
N VAL A 119 7.08 -11.14 -4.95
CA VAL A 119 7.02 -9.75 -5.39
C VAL A 119 7.96 -9.55 -6.57
N THR A 120 7.91 -8.38 -7.22
CA THR A 120 8.85 -8.09 -8.30
C THR A 120 10.30 -8.28 -7.87
N GLY A 121 11.09 -8.88 -8.76
CA GLY A 121 12.55 -9.02 -8.60
C GLY A 121 13.32 -7.74 -8.92
N GLN A 122 12.65 -6.67 -9.35
CA GLN A 122 13.31 -5.41 -9.65
C GLN A 122 14.07 -4.87 -8.43
N PRO A 123 15.28 -4.33 -8.62
CA PRO A 123 16.06 -3.76 -7.55
C PRO A 123 15.40 -2.48 -7.00
N ILE A 124 15.72 -2.17 -5.73
CA ILE A 124 15.41 -0.86 -5.16
C ILE A 124 16.46 0.12 -5.69
N GLY A 125 16.06 1.00 -6.62
CA GLY A 125 16.97 2.00 -7.20
C GLY A 125 17.35 3.06 -6.16
N ILE A 126 18.61 3.49 -6.17
CA ILE A 126 19.08 4.62 -5.35
C ILE A 126 19.12 5.86 -6.23
N VAL A 127 18.34 6.89 -5.86
CA VAL A 127 18.30 8.19 -6.54
C VAL A 127 19.35 9.13 -5.97
N HIS A 128 19.49 9.11 -4.63
CA HIS A 128 20.47 9.93 -3.89
C HIS A 128 20.80 9.25 -2.57
N GLU A 129 22.02 9.42 -2.11
CA GLU A 129 22.45 8.98 -0.80
C GLU A 129 23.49 9.95 -0.22
N ASP A 130 23.27 10.38 1.02
CA ASP A 130 24.20 11.16 1.83
C ASP A 130 24.29 10.57 3.26
N ASP A 131 24.84 11.32 4.21
CA ASP A 131 25.01 10.86 5.59
C ASP A 131 23.68 10.76 6.35
N ASP A 132 22.67 11.52 5.97
CA ASP A 132 21.38 11.62 6.63
C ASP A 132 20.30 10.77 5.96
N LEU A 133 20.33 10.66 4.63
CA LEU A 133 19.19 10.25 3.82
C LEU A 133 19.59 9.32 2.68
N ILE A 134 18.72 8.37 2.39
CA ILE A 134 18.70 7.62 1.14
C ILE A 134 17.39 7.93 0.44
N VAL A 135 17.46 8.44 -0.78
CA VAL A 135 16.30 8.59 -1.66
C VAL A 135 16.27 7.40 -2.61
N ILE A 136 15.19 6.66 -2.58
CA ILE A 136 15.04 5.46 -3.38
C ILE A 136 14.00 5.63 -4.48
N ASN A 137 14.17 4.90 -5.57
CA ASN A 137 13.11 4.58 -6.51
C ASN A 137 12.52 3.24 -6.13
N LYS A 138 11.42 3.27 -5.36
CA LYS A 138 10.73 2.06 -4.92
C LYS A 138 10.09 1.35 -6.12
N PRO A 139 10.38 0.07 -6.38
CA PRO A 139 9.66 -0.68 -7.40
C PRO A 139 8.19 -0.87 -7.01
N ALA A 140 7.31 -0.97 -8.00
CA ALA A 140 5.92 -1.37 -7.79
C ALA A 140 5.83 -2.81 -7.24
N GLY A 141 4.75 -3.14 -6.53
CA GLY A 141 4.50 -4.50 -6.01
C GLY A 141 5.11 -4.79 -4.65
N VAL A 142 6.07 -4.00 -4.16
CA VAL A 142 6.75 -4.21 -2.87
C VAL A 142 6.15 -3.30 -1.80
N PRO A 143 5.63 -3.82 -0.67
CA PRO A 143 5.19 -3.00 0.45
C PRO A 143 6.39 -2.34 1.15
N VAL A 144 6.17 -1.18 1.77
CA VAL A 144 7.25 -0.44 2.46
C VAL A 144 7.68 -1.16 3.75
N HIS A 145 6.70 -1.52 4.58
CA HIS A 145 6.93 -2.22 5.85
C HIS A 145 6.37 -3.64 5.82
N PRO A 146 6.85 -4.53 6.68
CA PRO A 146 6.19 -5.78 6.96
C PRO A 146 4.71 -5.57 7.27
N ALA A 147 3.82 -6.16 6.48
CA ALA A 147 2.39 -6.03 6.65
C ALA A 147 1.63 -7.20 6.01
N GLY A 148 0.59 -7.69 6.69
CA GLY A 148 -0.22 -8.80 6.21
C GLY A 148 0.62 -10.03 5.90
N ARG A 149 0.60 -10.48 4.64
CA ARG A 149 1.35 -11.67 4.20
C ARG A 149 2.83 -11.42 3.90
N TYR A 150 3.25 -10.16 3.81
CA TYR A 150 4.61 -9.75 3.46
C TYR A 150 5.41 -9.44 4.73
N ASN A 151 6.65 -9.92 4.80
CA ASN A 151 7.63 -9.59 5.83
C ASN A 151 8.98 -9.34 5.18
N TYR A 152 9.73 -10.37 4.80
CA TYR A 152 11.00 -10.24 4.09
C TYR A 152 10.84 -9.63 2.70
N ASN A 153 9.69 -9.83 2.05
CA ASN A 153 9.31 -9.15 0.82
C ASN A 153 8.75 -7.73 1.09
N SER A 154 9.49 -6.92 1.86
CA SER A 154 9.21 -5.51 2.08
C SER A 154 10.46 -4.65 1.86
N VAL A 155 10.29 -3.36 1.53
CA VAL A 155 11.43 -2.43 1.30
C VAL A 155 12.38 -2.45 2.48
N VAL A 156 11.87 -2.37 3.71
CA VAL A 156 12.69 -2.37 4.94
C VAL A 156 13.54 -3.62 5.03
N GLU A 157 12.97 -4.79 4.84
CA GLU A 157 13.70 -6.05 5.00
C GLU A 157 14.63 -6.34 3.81
N ILE A 158 14.24 -5.95 2.59
CA ILE A 158 15.11 -6.04 1.41
C ILE A 158 16.35 -5.17 1.61
N MET A 159 16.18 -3.90 1.98
CA MET A 159 17.30 -2.98 2.22
C MET A 159 18.17 -3.45 3.39
N ARG A 160 17.56 -4.03 4.43
CA ARG A 160 18.31 -4.62 5.55
C ARG A 160 19.14 -5.83 5.10
N ALA A 161 18.60 -6.70 4.25
CA ALA A 161 19.32 -7.83 3.70
C ALA A 161 20.48 -7.42 2.79
N GLU A 162 20.34 -6.30 2.08
CA GLU A 162 21.35 -5.78 1.14
C GLU A 162 22.46 -4.95 1.83
N ARG A 163 22.15 -4.30 2.96
CA ARG A 163 23.07 -3.36 3.64
C ARG A 163 23.55 -3.82 5.01
N GLY A 164 23.13 -4.97 5.46
CA GLY A 164 23.49 -5.54 6.75
C GLY A 164 22.30 -5.62 7.72
N HIS A 165 22.21 -6.74 8.40
CA HIS A 165 21.09 -7.08 9.27
C HIS A 165 20.90 -6.09 10.44
N GLN A 166 21.98 -5.54 10.97
CA GLN A 166 21.91 -4.60 12.09
C GLN A 166 21.50 -3.19 11.66
N TRP A 167 21.58 -2.88 10.38
CA TRP A 167 21.11 -1.59 9.87
C TRP A 167 19.58 -1.49 9.92
N ASN A 168 19.07 -0.39 10.45
CA ASN A 168 17.64 -0.17 10.57
C ASN A 168 17.19 0.97 9.67
N PRO A 169 16.68 0.69 8.46
CA PRO A 169 16.14 1.72 7.58
C PRO A 169 14.90 2.36 8.21
N LEU A 170 14.82 3.69 8.16
CA LEU A 170 13.72 4.46 8.72
C LEU A 170 12.93 5.12 7.58
N PRO A 171 11.91 4.45 7.01
CA PRO A 171 11.06 5.08 6.00
C PRO A 171 10.37 6.32 6.56
N VAL A 172 10.58 7.46 5.91
CA VAL A 172 10.05 8.76 6.32
C VAL A 172 8.62 8.96 5.79
N ASN A 173 8.38 8.46 4.60
CA ASN A 173 7.07 8.42 3.96
C ASN A 173 6.76 7.00 3.48
N ARG A 174 5.55 6.81 3.01
CA ARG A 174 5.15 5.54 2.43
C ARG A 174 4.48 5.74 1.10
N LEU A 175 4.69 4.79 0.21
CA LEU A 175 3.91 4.56 -0.99
C LEU A 175 3.08 3.29 -0.81
N ASP A 176 1.95 3.21 -1.49
CA ASP A 176 1.18 1.96 -1.54
C ASP A 176 2.03 0.84 -2.14
N ARG A 177 1.71 -0.41 -1.83
CA ARG A 177 2.45 -1.56 -2.35
C ARG A 177 2.60 -1.51 -3.87
N LEU A 178 1.51 -1.20 -4.57
CA LEU A 178 1.46 -1.20 -6.03
C LEU A 178 1.99 0.09 -6.68
N THR A 179 2.24 1.14 -5.91
CA THR A 179 2.78 2.42 -6.39
C THR A 179 4.30 2.37 -6.42
N SER A 180 4.92 2.88 -7.48
CA SER A 180 6.37 3.02 -7.62
C SER A 180 6.85 4.46 -7.45
N GLY A 181 8.15 4.67 -7.39
CA GLY A 181 8.78 5.99 -7.46
C GLY A 181 9.49 6.46 -6.20
N VAL A 182 9.71 7.78 -6.13
CA VAL A 182 10.51 8.44 -5.09
C VAL A 182 9.98 8.17 -3.69
N MET A 183 10.87 7.72 -2.81
CA MET A 183 10.60 7.53 -1.39
C MET A 183 11.84 7.79 -0.56
N PHE A 184 11.67 8.27 0.67
CA PHE A 184 12.74 8.65 1.57
C PHE A 184 12.97 7.62 2.68
N ILE A 185 14.24 7.32 2.92
CA ILE A 185 14.73 6.46 4.01
C ILE A 185 15.71 7.27 4.84
N GLY A 186 15.39 7.55 6.08
CA GLY A 186 16.35 8.16 7.03
C GLY A 186 17.38 7.12 7.47
N LYS A 187 18.66 7.51 7.52
CA LYS A 187 19.75 6.66 8.00
C LYS A 187 19.80 6.63 9.52
N HIS A 188 19.28 7.65 10.17
CA HIS A 188 19.16 7.75 11.62
C HIS A 188 17.92 8.59 12.04
N LYS A 189 17.54 8.46 13.31
CA LYS A 189 16.30 9.02 13.86
C LYS A 189 16.15 10.53 13.61
N LYS A 190 17.18 11.32 13.86
CA LYS A 190 17.15 12.78 13.70
C LYS A 190 16.86 13.21 12.26
N ALA A 191 17.47 12.53 11.28
CA ALA A 191 17.22 12.80 9.87
C ALA A 191 15.79 12.41 9.47
N ALA A 192 15.30 11.26 9.93
CA ALA A 192 13.94 10.83 9.68
C ALA A 192 12.90 11.79 10.28
N GLU A 193 13.10 12.26 11.52
CA GLU A 193 12.24 13.24 12.19
C GLU A 193 12.19 14.56 11.41
N LYS A 194 13.35 15.14 11.08
CA LYS A 194 13.46 16.40 10.33
C LYS A 194 12.66 16.37 9.03
N LEU A 195 12.78 15.30 8.26
CA LEU A 195 12.08 15.19 6.98
C LEU A 195 10.59 14.84 7.17
N THR A 196 10.24 14.11 8.23
CA THR A 196 8.85 13.86 8.62
C THR A 196 8.14 15.18 8.94
N ASP A 197 8.79 16.08 9.70
CA ASP A 197 8.24 17.41 10.02
C ASP A 197 7.99 18.23 8.77
N GLN A 198 8.88 18.19 7.78
CA GLN A 198 8.66 18.85 6.48
C GLN A 198 7.45 18.27 5.73
N LEU A 199 7.28 16.94 5.75
CA LEU A 199 6.14 16.27 5.10
C LEU A 199 4.80 16.58 5.80
N VAL A 200 4.81 16.61 7.14
CA VAL A 200 3.64 16.96 7.95
C VAL A 200 3.30 18.45 7.80
N GLY A 201 4.32 19.31 7.83
CA GLY A 201 4.20 20.75 7.59
C GLY A 201 3.87 21.15 6.16
N ARG A 202 3.71 20.16 5.25
CA ARG A 202 3.37 20.37 3.82
C ARG A 202 4.38 21.26 3.06
N THR A 203 5.62 21.32 3.52
CA THR A 203 6.70 22.05 2.83
C THR A 203 7.38 21.21 1.74
N VAL A 204 6.92 20.00 1.52
CA VAL A 204 7.38 19.11 0.45
C VAL A 204 6.36 19.07 -0.68
N ARG A 205 6.76 19.54 -1.85
CA ARG A 205 5.99 19.41 -3.09
C ARG A 205 6.15 17.98 -3.62
N LYS A 206 5.02 17.36 -3.98
CA LYS A 206 4.99 15.98 -4.48
C LYS A 206 4.34 15.97 -5.85
N GLU A 207 5.00 15.31 -6.79
CA GLU A 207 4.51 15.12 -8.14
C GLU A 207 4.44 13.65 -8.47
N TYR A 208 3.30 13.24 -9.00
CA TYR A 208 3.06 11.88 -9.48
C TYR A 208 2.63 11.92 -10.94
N VAL A 209 2.82 10.80 -11.61
CA VAL A 209 2.28 10.53 -12.93
C VAL A 209 1.35 9.32 -12.82
N ALA A 210 0.19 9.41 -13.47
CA ALA A 210 -0.80 8.34 -13.53
C ALA A 210 -1.25 8.11 -14.98
N ARG A 211 -1.54 6.84 -15.32
CA ARG A 211 -2.26 6.48 -16.54
C ARG A 211 -3.69 6.17 -16.18
N VAL A 212 -4.60 6.99 -16.66
CA VAL A 212 -6.03 6.94 -16.31
C VAL A 212 -6.90 6.57 -17.51
N ARG A 213 -8.08 6.04 -17.24
CA ARG A 213 -9.04 5.61 -18.26
C ARG A 213 -9.65 6.80 -18.99
N GLY A 214 -9.71 6.70 -20.32
CA GLY A 214 -10.38 7.65 -21.21
C GLY A 214 -9.65 8.98 -21.35
N GLU A 215 -10.35 9.94 -21.95
CA GLU A 215 -9.84 11.28 -22.19
C GLU A 215 -10.05 12.16 -20.94
N PHE A 216 -8.97 12.43 -20.21
CA PHE A 216 -8.98 13.34 -19.07
C PHE A 216 -9.12 14.79 -19.56
N PRO A 217 -9.86 15.66 -18.89
CA PRO A 217 -10.04 17.06 -19.30
C PRO A 217 -8.71 17.80 -19.51
N GLU A 218 -8.70 18.76 -20.44
CA GLU A 218 -7.58 19.67 -20.62
C GLU A 218 -7.53 20.74 -19.53
N GLY A 219 -6.35 21.35 -19.36
CA GLY A 219 -6.12 22.34 -18.32
C GLY A 219 -5.91 21.71 -16.95
N ASP A 220 -6.00 22.57 -15.94
CA ASP A 220 -5.85 22.17 -14.54
C ASP A 220 -7.20 21.78 -13.95
N VAL A 221 -7.29 20.56 -13.42
CA VAL A 221 -8.48 20.05 -12.74
C VAL A 221 -8.17 19.96 -11.25
N ILE A 222 -8.88 20.73 -10.44
CA ILE A 222 -8.75 20.75 -8.98
C ILE A 222 -9.83 19.87 -8.38
N CYS A 223 -9.43 18.89 -7.55
CA CYS A 223 -10.35 18.07 -6.78
C CYS A 223 -10.11 18.31 -5.28
N GLU A 224 -11.11 18.84 -4.59
CA GLU A 224 -11.06 19.21 -3.16
C GLU A 224 -11.99 18.32 -2.31
N GLU A 225 -12.37 17.19 -2.84
CA GLU A 225 -13.34 16.30 -2.22
C GLU A 225 -12.77 15.59 -0.99
N PRO A 226 -13.46 15.62 0.16
CA PRO A 226 -12.99 15.00 1.38
C PRO A 226 -12.99 13.47 1.26
N ILE A 227 -12.03 12.81 1.90
CA ILE A 227 -11.85 11.36 1.83
C ILE A 227 -12.09 10.72 3.19
N LEU A 228 -13.00 9.76 3.24
CA LEU A 228 -13.30 8.91 4.38
C LEU A 228 -12.74 7.50 4.16
N GLN A 229 -12.16 6.94 5.21
CA GLN A 229 -11.79 5.54 5.24
C GLN A 229 -13.02 4.68 5.58
N ILE A 230 -13.59 4.01 4.57
CA ILE A 230 -14.79 3.19 4.72
C ILE A 230 -14.43 1.87 5.40
N SER A 231 -13.37 1.21 4.96
CA SER A 231 -12.93 -0.06 5.53
C SER A 231 -11.40 -0.14 5.62
N PRO A 232 -10.84 0.00 6.83
CA PRO A 232 -9.39 -0.23 7.04
C PRO A 232 -8.94 -1.63 6.63
N LYS A 233 -9.80 -2.63 6.82
CA LYS A 233 -9.53 -4.03 6.54
C LYS A 233 -9.39 -4.31 5.04
N LEU A 234 -10.23 -3.69 4.23
CA LEU A 234 -10.22 -3.82 2.77
C LEU A 234 -9.32 -2.78 2.10
N GLY A 235 -8.82 -1.79 2.85
CA GLY A 235 -8.08 -0.65 2.32
C GLY A 235 -8.96 0.29 1.48
N LEU A 236 -10.29 0.24 1.68
CA LEU A 236 -11.26 1.03 0.92
C LEU A 236 -11.41 2.43 1.51
N ASN A 237 -11.20 3.43 0.66
CA ASN A 237 -11.46 4.84 0.95
C ASN A 237 -12.37 5.39 -0.14
N ARG A 238 -13.24 6.35 0.21
CA ARG A 238 -14.15 6.99 -0.76
C ARG A 238 -14.30 8.48 -0.47
N VAL A 239 -14.72 9.22 -1.47
CA VAL A 239 -15.20 10.59 -1.26
C VAL A 239 -16.47 10.54 -0.43
N ARG A 240 -16.48 11.27 0.69
CA ARG A 240 -17.63 11.43 1.60
C ARG A 240 -17.54 12.78 2.28
N ALA A 241 -18.66 13.48 2.42
CA ALA A 241 -18.73 14.81 3.06
C ALA A 241 -18.16 14.80 4.49
N SER A 242 -18.34 13.70 5.24
CA SER A 242 -17.78 13.51 6.58
C SER A 242 -16.31 13.11 6.60
N GLY A 243 -15.66 13.05 5.43
CA GLY A 243 -14.26 12.68 5.28
C GLY A 243 -13.28 13.76 5.75
N LYS A 244 -12.00 13.42 5.72
CA LYS A 244 -10.91 14.38 5.96
C LYS A 244 -10.66 15.19 4.71
N SER A 245 -10.50 16.51 4.85
CA SER A 245 -10.12 17.41 3.77
C SER A 245 -8.96 16.84 2.94
N ALA A 246 -9.13 16.85 1.63
CA ALA A 246 -8.14 16.39 0.67
C ALA A 246 -8.18 17.29 -0.57
N LYS A 247 -6.99 17.66 -1.09
CA LYS A 247 -6.87 18.52 -2.26
C LYS A 247 -5.80 18.00 -3.19
N THR A 248 -6.14 17.88 -4.47
CA THR A 248 -5.22 17.45 -5.54
C THR A 248 -5.46 18.29 -6.79
N VAL A 249 -4.37 18.69 -7.44
CA VAL A 249 -4.41 19.30 -8.77
C VAL A 249 -3.95 18.27 -9.78
N PHE A 250 -4.70 18.13 -10.87
CA PHE A 250 -4.42 17.23 -11.96
C PHE A 250 -4.24 18.02 -13.26
N LYS A 251 -3.33 17.54 -14.12
CA LYS A 251 -3.13 18.09 -15.47
C LYS A 251 -2.89 16.98 -16.46
N ARG A 252 -3.65 16.96 -17.55
CA ARG A 252 -3.41 16.05 -18.65
C ARG A 252 -2.09 16.39 -19.33
N LEU A 253 -1.19 15.40 -19.46
CA LEU A 253 0.06 15.51 -20.24
C LEU A 253 -0.13 15.01 -21.67
N ALA A 254 -0.90 13.94 -21.85
CA ALA A 254 -1.22 13.38 -23.16
C ALA A 254 -2.51 12.57 -23.09
N TYR A 255 -3.13 12.38 -24.25
CA TYR A 255 -4.24 11.43 -24.46
C TYR A 255 -3.91 10.54 -25.66
N TYR A 256 -4.12 9.25 -25.51
CA TYR A 256 -3.92 8.26 -26.56
C TYR A 256 -5.23 7.54 -26.84
N LEU A 257 -5.62 7.55 -28.11
CA LEU A 257 -6.81 6.90 -28.59
C LEU A 257 -6.77 5.38 -28.33
N PRO A 258 -7.95 4.73 -28.21
CA PRO A 258 -8.00 3.29 -28.09
C PRO A 258 -7.36 2.62 -29.32
N LYS A 259 -6.73 1.47 -29.10
CA LYS A 259 -6.29 0.63 -30.22
C LYS A 259 -7.52 0.20 -31.02
N LEU A 260 -7.36 0.12 -32.32
CA LEU A 260 -8.38 -0.45 -33.19
C LEU A 260 -8.19 -1.97 -33.27
N SER A 261 -9.31 -2.71 -33.31
CA SER A 261 -9.31 -4.14 -33.66
C SER A 261 -8.97 -4.34 -35.14
N GLU A 262 -8.77 -5.57 -35.55
CA GLU A 262 -8.60 -5.90 -36.97
C GLU A 262 -9.83 -5.50 -37.82
N SER A 263 -11.02 -5.42 -37.20
CA SER A 263 -12.24 -4.92 -37.83
C SER A 263 -12.39 -3.39 -37.82
N GLY A 264 -11.41 -2.65 -37.28
CA GLY A 264 -11.43 -1.20 -37.19
C GLY A 264 -12.22 -0.63 -36.01
N GLU A 265 -12.79 -1.47 -35.14
CA GLU A 265 -13.53 -1.03 -33.97
C GLU A 265 -12.61 -0.67 -32.81
N PRO A 266 -12.91 0.39 -32.04
CA PRO A 266 -12.10 0.79 -30.88
C PRO A 266 -12.08 -0.28 -29.78
N GLN A 267 -10.89 -0.69 -29.35
CA GLN A 267 -10.69 -1.57 -28.22
C GLN A 267 -10.56 -0.77 -26.92
N GLY A 268 -11.65 -0.55 -26.23
CA GLY A 268 -11.68 0.19 -24.97
C GLY A 268 -11.86 1.70 -25.14
N ALA A 269 -11.54 2.46 -24.11
CA ALA A 269 -11.83 3.91 -24.01
C ALA A 269 -10.62 4.82 -24.28
N GLY A 270 -9.48 4.27 -24.69
CA GLY A 270 -8.22 5.02 -24.70
C GLY A 270 -7.74 5.31 -23.27
N TYR A 271 -6.67 6.11 -23.16
CA TYR A 271 -6.15 6.49 -21.85
C TYR A 271 -5.40 7.83 -21.90
N SER A 272 -5.39 8.51 -20.79
CA SER A 272 -4.61 9.73 -20.59
C SER A 272 -3.44 9.50 -19.64
N ILE A 273 -2.34 10.21 -19.88
CA ILE A 273 -1.25 10.39 -18.91
C ILE A 273 -1.50 11.71 -18.20
N VAL A 274 -1.57 11.64 -16.86
CA VAL A 274 -1.96 12.76 -16.03
C VAL A 274 -0.89 13.02 -14.96
N ARG A 275 -0.45 14.26 -14.88
CA ARG A 275 0.35 14.78 -13.78
C ARG A 275 -0.56 15.02 -12.57
N CYS A 276 -0.14 14.58 -11.39
CA CYS A 276 -0.93 14.68 -10.18
C CYS A 276 -0.12 15.36 -9.09
N LEU A 277 -0.64 16.44 -8.53
CA LEU A 277 -0.01 17.26 -7.49
C LEU A 277 -0.87 17.23 -6.23
N PRO A 278 -0.65 16.27 -5.31
CA PRO A 278 -1.40 16.20 -4.06
C PRO A 278 -0.89 17.25 -3.06
N LEU A 279 -1.77 18.18 -2.65
CA LEU A 279 -1.50 19.17 -1.62
C LEU A 279 -1.72 18.62 -0.20
N THR A 280 -2.46 17.52 -0.09
CA THR A 280 -2.66 16.73 1.12
C THR A 280 -2.17 15.30 0.90
N GLY A 281 -2.13 14.47 1.97
CA GLY A 281 -1.60 13.09 1.89
C GLY A 281 -2.54 12.07 2.53
N ARG A 282 -3.78 11.93 2.03
CA ARG A 282 -4.71 10.90 2.54
C ARG A 282 -4.41 9.55 1.90
N THR A 283 -4.74 8.48 2.62
CA THR A 283 -4.59 7.12 2.08
C THR A 283 -5.35 6.97 0.76
N HIS A 284 -4.69 6.49 -0.28
CA HIS A 284 -5.23 6.30 -1.62
C HIS A 284 -5.75 7.60 -2.29
N GLN A 285 -5.36 8.78 -1.83
CA GLN A 285 -5.94 10.05 -2.27
C GLN A 285 -6.02 10.20 -3.79
N LEU A 286 -4.91 10.03 -4.51
CA LEU A 286 -4.89 10.16 -5.97
C LEU A 286 -5.83 9.16 -6.64
N ARG A 287 -5.83 7.92 -6.16
CA ARG A 287 -6.65 6.83 -6.68
C ARG A 287 -8.15 7.12 -6.50
N VAL A 288 -8.54 7.61 -5.31
CA VAL A 288 -9.92 7.97 -4.96
C VAL A 288 -10.40 9.19 -5.76
N HIS A 289 -9.58 10.25 -5.83
CA HIS A 289 -9.93 11.46 -6.58
C HIS A 289 -10.07 11.18 -8.08
N LEU A 290 -9.14 10.40 -8.68
CA LEU A 290 -9.24 10.02 -10.09
C LEU A 290 -10.48 9.16 -10.38
N GLN A 291 -10.85 8.26 -9.47
CA GLN A 291 -12.09 7.50 -9.57
C GLN A 291 -13.32 8.44 -9.51
N PHE A 292 -13.36 9.32 -8.52
CA PHE A 292 -14.45 10.29 -8.34
C PHE A 292 -14.67 11.17 -9.58
N LEU A 293 -13.57 11.61 -10.21
CA LEU A 293 -13.62 12.36 -11.47
C LEU A 293 -14.06 11.52 -12.68
N GLY A 294 -14.19 10.20 -12.54
CA GLY A 294 -14.59 9.28 -13.60
C GLY A 294 -13.45 8.77 -14.47
N HIS A 295 -12.21 9.03 -14.05
CA HIS A 295 -11.00 8.63 -14.75
C HIS A 295 -10.09 7.79 -13.82
N PRO A 296 -10.52 6.59 -13.35
CA PRO A 296 -9.70 5.77 -12.49
C PRO A 296 -8.39 5.36 -13.17
N ILE A 297 -7.37 5.06 -12.38
CA ILE A 297 -6.12 4.48 -12.87
C ILE A 297 -6.46 3.15 -13.56
N THR A 298 -6.02 2.97 -14.81
CA THR A 298 -6.52 1.92 -15.71
C THR A 298 -6.40 0.49 -15.18
N ASN A 299 -5.41 0.21 -14.35
CA ASN A 299 -5.18 -1.12 -13.74
C ASN A 299 -5.29 -1.12 -12.22
N ASP A 300 -6.07 -0.20 -11.63
CA ASP A 300 -6.27 -0.18 -10.19
C ASP A 300 -7.25 -1.28 -9.75
N PRO A 301 -6.79 -2.28 -8.96
CA PRO A 301 -7.60 -3.44 -8.59
C PRO A 301 -8.79 -3.11 -7.69
N ILE A 302 -8.77 -1.97 -7.03
CA ILE A 302 -9.87 -1.50 -6.18
C ILE A 302 -10.74 -0.51 -6.95
N TYR A 303 -10.15 0.61 -7.38
CA TYR A 303 -10.91 1.77 -7.84
C TYR A 303 -11.30 1.75 -9.33
N ALA A 304 -10.69 0.87 -10.14
CA ALA A 304 -11.14 0.61 -11.51
C ALA A 304 -12.01 -0.65 -11.64
N ASN A 305 -12.47 -1.19 -10.51
CA ASN A 305 -13.16 -2.47 -10.45
C ASN A 305 -14.66 -2.32 -10.68
N ARG A 306 -15.13 -2.66 -11.88
CA ARG A 306 -16.55 -2.61 -12.27
C ARG A 306 -17.44 -3.56 -11.48
N ARG A 307 -16.94 -4.70 -11.02
CA ARG A 307 -17.73 -5.64 -10.20
C ARG A 307 -18.03 -5.05 -8.82
N VAL A 308 -17.16 -4.16 -8.33
CA VAL A 308 -17.32 -3.48 -7.04
C VAL A 308 -18.20 -2.25 -7.19
N PHE A 309 -17.89 -1.39 -8.18
CA PHE A 309 -18.47 -0.06 -8.30
C PHE A 309 -19.52 0.06 -9.43
N GLY A 310 -19.78 -1.00 -10.20
CA GLY A 310 -20.69 -0.96 -11.34
C GLY A 310 -20.10 -0.26 -12.57
N ALA A 311 -20.94 -0.06 -13.60
CA ALA A 311 -20.52 0.47 -14.90
C ALA A 311 -19.90 1.88 -14.82
N ASN A 312 -20.44 2.73 -13.95
CA ASN A 312 -19.98 4.13 -13.77
C ASN A 312 -18.76 4.25 -12.87
N LEU A 313 -18.24 3.15 -12.33
CA LEU A 313 -17.06 3.10 -11.47
C LEU A 313 -17.10 4.08 -10.27
N GLY A 314 -18.29 4.43 -9.78
CA GLY A 314 -18.47 5.34 -8.65
C GLY A 314 -18.18 6.82 -8.96
N LYS A 315 -18.27 7.23 -10.25
CA LYS A 315 -18.10 8.63 -10.66
C LYS A 315 -19.07 9.55 -9.93
N ALA A 316 -18.56 10.68 -9.39
CA ALA A 316 -19.30 11.74 -8.71
C ALA A 316 -20.20 11.26 -7.56
N THR A 317 -19.85 10.13 -6.91
CA THR A 317 -20.63 9.58 -5.80
C THR A 317 -20.09 10.12 -4.48
N VAL A 318 -20.79 11.08 -3.86
CA VAL A 318 -20.37 11.70 -2.60
C VAL A 318 -20.95 10.97 -1.39
N ASP A 319 -22.28 10.95 -1.26
CA ASP A 319 -22.97 10.33 -0.13
C ASP A 319 -24.04 9.36 -0.65
N SER A 320 -23.61 8.16 -0.99
CA SER A 320 -24.49 7.07 -1.39
C SER A 320 -24.57 6.03 -0.29
N ASP A 321 -25.75 5.47 -0.08
CA ASP A 321 -26.01 4.37 0.88
C ASP A 321 -25.43 3.02 0.41
N ASP A 322 -24.60 3.02 -0.65
CA ASP A 322 -24.05 1.82 -1.26
C ASP A 322 -22.74 1.31 -0.63
N ASP A 323 -22.24 1.95 0.44
CA ASP A 323 -20.98 1.55 1.08
C ASP A 323 -21.00 0.12 1.61
N GLU A 324 -22.11 -0.32 2.17
CA GLU A 324 -22.26 -1.68 2.68
C GLU A 324 -22.26 -2.71 1.54
N ASP A 325 -22.90 -2.40 0.43
CA ASP A 325 -22.90 -3.21 -0.78
C ASP A 325 -21.51 -3.27 -1.41
N VAL A 326 -20.83 -2.13 -1.50
CA VAL A 326 -19.43 -2.05 -2.01
C VAL A 326 -18.50 -2.85 -1.12
N MET A 327 -18.59 -2.70 0.21
CA MET A 327 -17.80 -3.49 1.16
C MET A 327 -18.09 -4.98 1.05
N THR A 328 -19.36 -5.35 0.89
CA THR A 328 -19.78 -6.75 0.76
C THR A 328 -19.22 -7.36 -0.52
N ARG A 329 -19.35 -6.68 -1.65
CA ARG A 329 -18.78 -7.13 -2.94
C ARG A 329 -17.25 -7.24 -2.86
N LEU A 330 -16.59 -6.23 -2.34
CA LEU A 330 -15.13 -6.22 -2.19
C LEU A 330 -14.64 -7.28 -1.18
N SER A 331 -15.41 -7.55 -0.11
CA SER A 331 -15.05 -8.54 0.91
C SER A 331 -15.17 -9.99 0.44
N ARG A 332 -16.11 -10.25 -0.47
CA ARG A 332 -16.29 -11.56 -1.10
C ARG A 332 -15.17 -11.90 -2.07
N MET A 333 -14.52 -10.87 -2.61
CA MET A 333 -13.33 -11.03 -3.42
C MET A 333 -12.14 -11.17 -2.48
N GLY A 334 -11.43 -12.30 -2.49
CA GLY A 334 -10.19 -12.47 -1.75
C GLY A 334 -9.17 -11.38 -2.09
N LYS A 335 -8.18 -11.15 -1.22
CA LYS A 335 -7.17 -10.08 -1.44
C LYS A 335 -6.37 -10.24 -2.74
N THR A 336 -6.21 -11.45 -3.21
CA THR A 336 -5.59 -11.78 -4.50
C THR A 336 -6.57 -11.62 -5.66
N GLU A 337 -7.84 -11.81 -5.42
CA GLU A 337 -8.91 -11.84 -6.40
C GLU A 337 -9.38 -10.45 -6.84
N VAL A 338 -9.17 -9.44 -5.97
CA VAL A 338 -9.46 -8.05 -6.30
C VAL A 338 -8.62 -7.57 -7.49
N ALA A 339 -7.39 -8.04 -7.62
CA ALA A 339 -6.52 -7.69 -8.75
C ALA A 339 -7.04 -8.25 -10.09
N ASP A 340 -7.69 -9.41 -10.08
CA ASP A 340 -8.22 -10.05 -11.29
C ASP A 340 -9.50 -9.41 -11.80
N ALA A 341 -10.33 -8.91 -10.90
CA ALA A 341 -11.62 -8.33 -11.26
C ALA A 341 -11.49 -7.07 -12.13
N VAL A 342 -10.32 -6.43 -12.14
CA VAL A 342 -10.04 -5.28 -13.02
C VAL A 342 -9.78 -5.71 -14.45
N ALA A 343 -9.26 -6.90 -14.65
CA ALA A 343 -8.89 -7.43 -15.96
C ALA A 343 -10.09 -7.94 -16.77
N TYR A 344 -11.26 -8.09 -16.13
CA TYR A 344 -12.42 -8.72 -16.74
C TYR A 344 -13.64 -7.80 -16.75
N GLU A 345 -14.05 -7.45 -17.95
CA GLU A 345 -15.37 -6.89 -18.21
C GLU A 345 -16.40 -8.04 -18.18
N ASP A 346 -17.26 -8.05 -17.16
CA ASP A 346 -18.50 -8.82 -17.09
C ASP A 346 -18.46 -10.38 -17.23
N GLU A 347 -17.35 -11.02 -16.90
CA GLU A 347 -17.32 -12.47 -16.90
C GLU A 347 -17.88 -13.12 -15.63
N MET A 348 -18.71 -14.15 -15.82
CA MET A 348 -19.52 -14.82 -14.81
C MET A 348 -18.72 -15.53 -13.72
N VAL A 349 -19.37 -15.78 -12.59
CA VAL A 349 -18.85 -16.43 -11.37
C VAL A 349 -18.06 -17.73 -11.65
N GLU A 350 -18.38 -18.49 -12.69
CA GLU A 350 -17.67 -19.72 -13.04
C GLU A 350 -16.25 -19.47 -13.57
N GLN A 351 -16.05 -18.44 -14.38
CA GLN A 351 -14.71 -18.06 -14.86
C GLN A 351 -13.87 -17.45 -13.73
N TYR A 352 -14.51 -16.74 -12.81
CA TYR A 352 -13.90 -16.28 -11.58
C TYR A 352 -13.39 -17.44 -10.71
N ASN A 353 -14.22 -18.47 -10.49
CA ASN A 353 -13.81 -19.63 -9.72
C ASN A 353 -12.70 -20.44 -10.40
N LYS A 354 -12.70 -20.53 -11.74
CA LYS A 354 -11.64 -21.15 -12.51
C LYS A 354 -10.30 -20.44 -12.31
N LYS A 355 -10.29 -19.11 -12.37
CA LYS A 355 -9.07 -18.30 -12.15
C LYS A 355 -8.61 -18.27 -10.70
N LYS A 356 -9.53 -18.39 -9.76
CA LYS A 356 -9.19 -18.61 -8.36
C LYS A 356 -8.42 -19.91 -8.18
N ALA A 357 -8.82 -20.97 -8.85
CA ALA A 357 -8.12 -22.25 -8.85
C ALA A 357 -6.74 -22.15 -9.55
N GLU A 358 -6.61 -21.32 -10.59
CA GLU A 358 -5.35 -21.07 -11.29
C GLU A 358 -4.32 -20.30 -10.43
N LYS A 359 -4.76 -19.49 -9.48
CA LYS A 359 -3.87 -18.75 -8.57
C LYS A 359 -3.25 -19.55 -7.45
N MET A 360 -3.87 -20.66 -7.13
CA MET A 360 -3.29 -21.62 -6.21
C MET A 360 -2.73 -22.73 -7.07
N THR A 361 -1.45 -23.00 -6.94
CA THR A 361 -0.79 -24.09 -7.72
C THR A 361 -1.46 -25.45 -7.52
N GLY A 362 -2.32 -25.56 -6.49
CA GLY A 362 -2.88 -26.82 -6.04
C GLY A 362 -1.89 -27.67 -5.24
N GLU A 363 -0.63 -27.30 -5.22
CA GLU A 363 0.40 -27.92 -4.40
C GLU A 363 0.22 -27.50 -2.94
N LEU A 364 0.43 -28.45 -2.04
CA LEU A 364 0.40 -28.21 -0.61
C LEU A 364 1.83 -28.13 -0.07
N CYS A 365 2.02 -27.26 0.90
CA CYS A 365 3.28 -27.22 1.62
C CYS A 365 3.47 -28.51 2.43
N ASP A 366 4.61 -29.18 2.29
CA ASP A 366 4.91 -30.41 3.00
C ASP A 366 4.88 -30.28 4.53
N ILE A 367 5.14 -29.06 5.05
CA ILE A 367 5.21 -28.80 6.49
C ILE A 367 3.84 -28.46 7.08
N CYS A 368 3.09 -27.53 6.47
CA CYS A 368 1.86 -27.01 7.07
C CYS A 368 0.59 -27.35 6.28
N GLN A 369 0.70 -28.09 5.20
CA GLN A 369 -0.39 -28.52 4.32
C GLN A 369 -1.26 -27.36 3.82
N THR A 370 -0.70 -26.15 3.80
CA THR A 370 -1.37 -24.97 3.23
C THR A 370 -1.12 -24.95 1.73
N PRO A 371 -2.16 -24.65 0.92
CA PRO A 371 -1.96 -24.45 -0.51
C PRO A 371 -0.95 -23.34 -0.80
N LEU A 372 -0.05 -23.59 -1.73
CA LEU A 372 0.96 -22.63 -2.17
C LEU A 372 0.33 -21.59 -3.10
N TYR A 373 0.89 -20.39 -3.08
CA TYR A 373 0.49 -19.33 -4.00
C TYR A 373 1.12 -19.53 -5.37
N SER A 374 0.35 -19.33 -6.41
CA SER A 374 0.87 -19.15 -7.75
C SER A 374 1.61 -17.80 -7.87
N ASP A 375 2.40 -17.67 -8.89
CA ASP A 375 3.09 -16.43 -9.19
C ASP A 375 2.11 -15.31 -9.54
N PRO A 376 2.37 -14.09 -9.06
CA PRO A 376 1.56 -12.94 -9.45
C PRO A 376 1.80 -12.60 -10.93
N GLY A 377 0.73 -12.30 -11.65
CA GLY A 377 0.85 -11.74 -12.99
C GLY A 377 1.36 -10.28 -12.95
N PRO A 378 1.86 -9.76 -14.08
CA PRO A 378 2.36 -8.38 -14.16
C PRO A 378 1.36 -7.33 -13.66
N HIS A 379 0.07 -7.54 -13.91
CA HIS A 379 -1.02 -6.66 -13.47
C HIS A 379 -1.26 -6.65 -11.96
N GLU A 380 -0.74 -7.65 -11.23
CA GLU A 380 -0.81 -7.75 -9.77
C GLU A 380 0.38 -7.11 -9.07
N LEU A 381 1.44 -6.82 -9.83
CA LEU A 381 2.71 -6.29 -9.32
C LEU A 381 2.79 -4.77 -9.37
N GLY A 382 1.79 -4.08 -9.93
CA GLY A 382 1.82 -2.62 -9.98
C GLY A 382 0.51 -2.01 -10.45
N ILE A 383 0.33 -0.73 -10.13
CA ILE A 383 -0.65 0.15 -10.76
C ILE A 383 0.09 1.25 -11.52
N TYR A 384 -0.56 1.82 -12.51
CA TYR A 384 -0.01 2.92 -13.29
C TYR A 384 -0.06 4.23 -12.51
N LEU A 385 0.62 4.24 -11.37
CA LEU A 385 0.82 5.39 -10.51
C LEU A 385 2.28 5.41 -10.03
N HIS A 386 2.96 6.52 -10.29
CA HIS A 386 4.38 6.67 -10.03
C HIS A 386 4.68 8.01 -9.35
N ALA A 387 5.36 7.99 -8.20
CA ALA A 387 5.88 9.18 -7.54
C ALA A 387 7.11 9.69 -8.30
N LYS A 388 6.90 10.65 -9.22
CA LYS A 388 7.91 11.14 -10.15
C LYS A 388 8.94 12.02 -9.48
N LYS A 389 8.49 12.98 -8.63
CA LYS A 389 9.36 14.02 -8.07
C LYS A 389 8.89 14.46 -6.71
N TYR A 390 9.83 14.65 -5.81
CA TYR A 390 9.62 15.34 -4.54
C TYR A 390 10.65 16.47 -4.43
N ALA A 391 10.19 17.65 -4.03
CA ALA A 391 11.03 18.84 -3.89
C ALA A 391 10.63 19.63 -2.65
N ASP A 392 11.60 20.27 -2.03
CA ASP A 392 11.35 21.27 -1.00
C ASP A 392 10.63 22.49 -1.58
N ALA A 393 9.68 23.04 -0.84
CA ALA A 393 8.91 24.20 -1.29
C ALA A 393 9.80 25.41 -1.60
N ASP A 394 10.89 25.58 -0.85
CA ASP A 394 11.87 26.67 -1.00
C ASP A 394 12.98 26.36 -2.01
N GLY A 395 12.92 25.18 -2.67
CA GLY A 395 13.89 24.79 -3.69
C GLY A 395 15.24 24.33 -3.17
N ARG A 396 15.39 24.06 -1.86
CA ARG A 396 16.65 23.62 -1.25
C ARG A 396 17.13 22.26 -1.72
N TRP A 397 16.19 21.38 -2.09
CA TRP A 397 16.46 20.07 -2.66
C TRP A 397 15.33 19.62 -3.58
N SER A 398 15.68 18.76 -4.53
CA SER A 398 14.73 18.15 -5.46
C SER A 398 15.26 16.79 -5.88
N TYR A 399 14.41 15.75 -5.78
CA TYR A 399 14.74 14.39 -6.19
C TYR A 399 13.66 13.87 -7.12
N GLU A 400 14.10 13.29 -8.23
CA GLU A 400 13.19 12.75 -9.23
C GLU A 400 13.71 11.44 -9.82
N THR A 401 12.80 10.67 -10.39
CA THR A 401 13.06 9.44 -11.12
C THR A 401 12.73 9.62 -12.60
N SER A 402 13.23 8.72 -13.45
CA SER A 402 12.74 8.62 -14.82
C SER A 402 11.25 8.32 -14.89
N LEU A 403 10.60 8.66 -15.98
CA LEU A 403 9.24 8.22 -16.25
C LEU A 403 9.22 6.70 -16.43
N PRO A 404 8.24 5.99 -15.87
CA PRO A 404 8.08 4.58 -16.15
C PRO A 404 7.63 4.36 -17.61
N GLU A 405 8.02 3.22 -18.18
CA GLU A 405 7.75 2.89 -19.58
C GLU A 405 6.28 3.09 -19.98
N TRP A 406 5.35 2.72 -19.10
CA TRP A 406 3.91 2.86 -19.36
C TRP A 406 3.43 4.33 -19.46
N ALA A 407 4.23 5.30 -19.02
CA ALA A 407 3.93 6.74 -19.09
C ALA A 407 4.54 7.40 -20.34
N LEU A 408 5.45 6.70 -21.03
CA LEU A 408 6.03 7.18 -22.28
C LEU A 408 5.02 7.08 -23.43
N PRO A 409 5.14 7.94 -24.47
CA PRO A 409 4.26 7.88 -25.62
C PRO A 409 4.40 6.55 -26.36
N PRO A 410 3.31 5.96 -26.84
CA PRO A 410 3.38 4.84 -27.78
C PRO A 410 4.15 5.23 -29.04
N LYS A 411 4.71 4.24 -29.73
CA LYS A 411 5.45 4.47 -30.96
C LYS A 411 4.61 5.26 -31.99
N GLY A 412 5.13 6.39 -32.45
CA GLY A 412 4.46 7.27 -33.41
C GLY A 412 3.53 8.33 -32.82
N TYR A 413 3.47 8.44 -31.49
CA TYR A 413 2.72 9.49 -30.80
C TYR A 413 3.66 10.44 -30.07
N GLU A 414 3.22 11.70 -29.95
CA GLU A 414 3.86 12.68 -29.08
C GLU A 414 3.34 12.56 -27.63
N GLY A 415 4.16 12.94 -26.65
CA GLY A 415 3.77 12.89 -25.25
C GLY A 415 4.91 13.18 -24.29
N PRO A 416 4.73 12.94 -22.99
CA PRO A 416 5.73 13.23 -21.98
C PRO A 416 7.00 12.42 -22.24
N THR A 417 8.15 13.11 -22.27
CA THR A 417 9.49 12.53 -22.39
C THR A 417 10.29 12.85 -21.14
N GLU A 418 11.44 12.21 -20.96
CA GLU A 418 12.33 12.49 -19.81
C GLU A 418 12.89 13.91 -19.84
N ALA A 419 12.99 14.53 -21.02
CA ALA A 419 13.42 15.89 -21.17
C ALA A 419 12.25 16.86 -20.93
N THR A 420 11.94 17.12 -19.68
CA THR A 420 11.10 18.28 -19.33
C THR A 420 11.96 19.53 -19.46
N PRO A 421 11.60 20.52 -20.29
CA PRO A 421 12.35 21.77 -20.36
C PRO A 421 12.44 22.42 -18.98
N GLU A 422 13.58 23.00 -18.64
CA GLU A 422 13.82 23.77 -17.39
C GLU A 422 12.86 24.96 -17.23
N SER A 423 12.17 25.37 -18.27
CA SER A 423 11.08 26.32 -18.21
C SER A 423 9.75 25.58 -18.33
N ASP A 424 9.23 25.06 -17.23
CA ASP A 424 7.87 24.55 -17.17
C ASP A 424 6.90 25.75 -17.16
N PRO A 425 6.25 26.13 -18.30
CA PRO A 425 5.23 27.16 -18.33
C PRO A 425 3.98 26.78 -17.54
N LEU A 426 4.03 25.62 -16.87
CA LEU A 426 2.99 24.97 -16.11
C LEU A 426 3.27 24.99 -14.61
N ALA A 427 4.18 25.85 -14.14
CA ALA A 427 4.33 26.09 -12.70
C ALA A 427 3.01 26.66 -12.18
N ILE A 428 2.10 25.76 -11.82
CA ILE A 428 0.93 26.12 -11.02
C ILE A 428 1.51 26.80 -9.79
N ASP A 429 1.08 28.02 -9.53
CA ASP A 429 1.48 28.74 -8.33
C ASP A 429 0.83 28.07 -7.12
N ILE A 430 1.43 26.94 -6.71
CA ILE A 430 0.97 26.10 -5.58
C ILE A 430 0.93 26.96 -4.31
N ALA A 431 1.77 27.99 -4.21
CA ALA A 431 1.77 28.90 -3.07
C ALA A 431 0.43 29.66 -2.97
N LYS A 432 -0.15 30.08 -4.08
CA LYS A 432 -1.50 30.69 -4.07
C LYS A 432 -2.60 29.72 -3.67
N LEU A 433 -2.49 28.44 -4.09
CA LEU A 433 -3.48 27.43 -3.77
C LEU A 433 -3.41 26.93 -2.31
N GLN A 434 -2.29 27.14 -1.62
CA GLN A 434 -2.11 26.79 -0.22
C GLN A 434 -2.58 27.88 0.76
N LEU A 435 -2.57 29.15 0.34
CA LEU A 435 -2.94 30.30 1.18
C LEU A 435 -4.45 30.39 1.50
N ASP A 436 -5.30 29.76 0.70
CA ASP A 436 -6.75 29.77 0.94
C ASP A 436 -7.19 28.80 2.06
N ASP A 437 -6.33 27.86 2.49
CA ASP A 437 -6.61 26.89 3.55
C ASP A 437 -6.29 27.41 4.98
N GLU A 438 -5.69 28.61 5.15
CA GLU A 438 -5.26 29.15 6.45
C GLU A 438 -6.30 30.09 7.13
N LYS A 439 -7.57 30.07 6.77
CA LYS A 439 -8.57 30.68 7.63
C LYS A 439 -8.97 29.71 8.74
N PRO A 440 -8.52 29.94 10.00
CA PRO A 440 -9.01 29.16 11.11
C PRO A 440 -10.50 29.46 11.26
N SER A 441 -11.31 28.41 11.30
CA SER A 441 -12.69 28.48 11.78
C SER A 441 -12.67 28.80 13.29
N ASN A 442 -12.54 30.10 13.60
CA ASN A 442 -12.69 30.67 14.91
C ASN A 442 -14.18 30.91 15.17
N GLU A 443 -14.93 29.83 15.32
CA GLU A 443 -16.27 29.90 15.95
C GLU A 443 -16.58 28.55 16.57
N GLN A 444 -16.04 28.31 17.77
CA GLN A 444 -16.60 27.43 18.80
C GLN A 444 -15.68 27.40 20.04
N GLN A 445 -15.49 28.58 20.67
CA GLN A 445 -15.12 28.68 22.08
C GLN A 445 -15.70 29.98 22.66
N ALA A 446 -17.00 29.97 22.87
CA ALA A 446 -17.66 30.91 23.79
C ALA A 446 -18.90 30.21 24.35
N GLY A 447 -18.77 29.66 25.54
CA GLY A 447 -19.93 29.13 26.24
C GLY A 447 -19.61 28.01 27.23
N ALA A 448 -18.73 28.27 28.20
CA ALA A 448 -18.73 27.53 29.45
C ALA A 448 -17.85 28.25 30.50
N SER A 449 -18.37 29.31 31.10
CA SER A 449 -17.97 29.78 32.40
C SER A 449 -19.20 30.40 33.05
N ASP A 450 -19.80 29.70 33.98
CA ASP A 450 -20.24 30.16 35.30
C ASP A 450 -21.20 29.14 35.92
N GLY A 451 -20.87 28.74 37.07
CA GLY A 451 -21.72 27.85 37.89
C GLY A 451 -20.94 27.14 38.96
N GLN A 452 -20.17 27.91 39.74
CA GLN A 452 -19.68 27.44 41.05
C GLN A 452 -20.78 27.51 42.13
N GLN A 453 -20.70 26.52 43.03
CA GLN A 453 -21.16 26.52 44.42
C GLN A 453 -22.65 26.24 44.67
N GLN A 454 -22.95 25.11 45.24
CA GLN A 454 -23.27 25.06 46.68
C GLN A 454 -23.36 23.62 47.18
N ALA A 455 -22.78 23.47 48.31
CA ALA A 455 -22.65 22.28 49.15
C ALA A 455 -23.97 21.91 49.85
N ALA A 456 -23.94 20.70 50.33
CA ALA A 456 -24.37 20.26 51.67
C ALA A 456 -25.52 19.24 51.72
N THR A 457 -25.12 18.08 52.23
CA THR A 457 -25.72 17.32 53.33
C THR A 457 -27.00 16.53 53.14
N ALA A 458 -26.84 15.30 53.61
CA ALA A 458 -27.76 14.43 54.34
C ALA A 458 -28.71 13.51 53.53
N SER A 459 -28.45 12.30 53.50
CA SER A 459 -28.95 11.09 54.20
C SER A 459 -28.52 9.84 53.43
#